data_411b42d129ad78f55ae3182200b1da84
#
_entry.id   411b42d129ad78f55ae3182200b1da84
#
_cell.length_a   1.000
_cell.length_b   1.000
_cell.length_c   1.000
_cell.angle_alpha   90.00
_cell.angle_beta   90.00
_cell.angle_gamma   90.00
#
_symmetry.space_group_name_H-M   'P 1'
#
loop_
_entity.id
_entity.type
_entity.pdbx_description
1 polymer ?
#
loop_
_entity_poly.entity_id
_entity_poly.type
_entity_poly.pdbx_seq_one_letter_code
_entity_poly.pdbx_strand_id
1 'polypeptide(L)'
;MRAAIIGGGAAGMYAAVMLAQAGHSVTIYEKNEKLGKKLFITGKGRCNLTNNCEVEELMKHVVTNPKFLYSAFYNCNAQDVMHFFEQNGLELKTERGNRVFPASDHSSDVIKTLEQALNKQKVTVRLHHTVTRILTEPAHDRMQNQMQNQMRVTGICVKDEK
;
A
#
# COMPACT_ATOMS: atom_id res chain seq x y z
N MET A 1 8.42 -10.35 12.58
CA MET A 1 9.30 -10.17 11.38
C MET A 1 9.55 -8.69 11.17
N ARG A 2 10.66 -8.28 10.56
CA ARG A 2 10.89 -6.88 10.13
C ARG A 2 10.52 -6.76 8.65
N ALA A 3 9.78 -5.70 8.28
CA ALA A 3 9.39 -5.42 6.90
C ALA A 3 9.86 -4.02 6.49
N ALA A 4 10.43 -3.91 5.30
CA ALA A 4 10.79 -2.63 4.67
C ALA A 4 9.82 -2.38 3.50
N ILE A 5 9.11 -1.25 3.55
CA ILE A 5 8.24 -0.79 2.48
C ILE A 5 8.99 0.29 1.69
N ILE A 6 9.12 0.09 0.39
CA ILE A 6 9.80 1.02 -0.50
C ILE A 6 8.74 1.89 -1.19
N GLY A 7 8.69 3.15 -0.79
CA GLY A 7 7.74 4.14 -1.28
C GLY A 7 6.55 4.37 -0.36
N GLY A 8 6.32 5.62 0.00
CA GLY A 8 5.21 6.11 0.85
C GLY A 8 4.00 6.59 0.05
N GLY A 9 3.67 5.90 -1.05
CA GLY A 9 2.41 6.12 -1.79
C GLY A 9 1.23 5.38 -1.17
N ALA A 10 0.05 5.43 -1.81
CA ALA A 10 -1.18 4.79 -1.32
C ALA A 10 -0.96 3.31 -0.98
N ALA A 11 -0.42 2.53 -1.92
CA ALA A 11 -0.18 1.10 -1.72
C ALA A 11 0.83 0.83 -0.59
N GLY A 12 1.92 1.60 -0.52
CA GLY A 12 2.94 1.43 0.53
C GLY A 12 2.42 1.76 1.91
N MET A 13 1.68 2.87 2.06
CA MET A 13 1.07 3.24 3.34
C MET A 13 0.04 2.22 3.80
N TYR A 14 -0.85 1.78 2.91
CA TYR A 14 -1.86 0.77 3.23
C TYR A 14 -1.22 -0.56 3.62
N ALA A 15 -0.27 -1.07 2.82
CA ALA A 15 0.46 -2.30 3.12
C ALA A 15 1.21 -2.22 4.46
N ALA A 16 1.80 -1.06 4.78
CA ALA A 16 2.50 -0.86 6.04
C ALA A 16 1.55 -0.97 7.25
N VAL A 17 0.33 -0.40 7.16
CA VAL A 17 -0.69 -0.52 8.21
C VAL A 17 -1.10 -1.99 8.38
N MET A 18 -1.41 -2.69 7.28
CA MET A 18 -1.82 -4.09 7.33
C MET A 18 -0.76 -5.00 7.95
N LEU A 19 0.51 -4.83 7.54
CA LEU A 19 1.63 -5.60 8.11
C LEU A 19 1.84 -5.29 9.60
N ALA A 20 1.71 -4.04 10.00
CA ALA A 20 1.88 -3.66 11.40
C ALA A 20 0.73 -4.20 12.27
N GLN A 21 -0.51 -4.21 11.78
CA GLN A 21 -1.64 -4.86 12.43
C GLN A 21 -1.44 -6.37 12.58
N ALA A 22 -0.75 -7.01 11.62
CA ALA A 22 -0.36 -8.42 11.72
C ALA A 22 0.85 -8.66 12.66
N GLY A 23 1.27 -7.66 13.44
CA GLY A 23 2.33 -7.79 14.44
C GLY A 23 3.76 -7.70 13.90
N HIS A 24 3.94 -7.17 12.70
CA HIS A 24 5.27 -6.97 12.12
C HIS A 24 5.85 -5.60 12.47
N SER A 25 7.16 -5.51 12.63
CA SER A 25 7.88 -4.23 12.74
C SER A 25 8.10 -3.66 11.34
N VAL A 26 7.48 -2.53 11.03
CA VAL A 26 7.44 -1.98 9.68
C VAL A 26 8.15 -0.64 9.60
N THR A 27 8.97 -0.46 8.55
CA THR A 27 9.57 0.82 8.20
C THR A 27 9.27 1.16 6.75
N ILE A 28 8.73 2.36 6.52
CA ILE A 28 8.56 2.94 5.19
C ILE A 28 9.80 3.78 4.86
N TYR A 29 10.37 3.58 3.68
CA TYR A 29 11.44 4.41 3.10
C TYR A 29 10.87 5.18 1.92
N GLU A 30 10.76 6.50 2.06
CA GLU A 30 10.23 7.40 1.04
C GLU A 30 11.31 8.41 0.64
N LYS A 31 11.56 8.54 -0.66
CA LYS A 31 12.57 9.44 -1.19
C LYS A 31 12.20 10.92 -1.10
N ASN A 32 10.90 11.21 -1.11
CA ASN A 32 10.40 12.58 -1.05
C ASN A 32 10.32 13.11 0.39
N GLU A 33 10.04 14.41 0.49
CA GLU A 33 9.85 15.16 1.74
C GLU A 33 8.55 14.85 2.48
N LYS A 34 7.61 14.12 1.83
CA LYS A 34 6.30 13.76 2.41
C LYS A 34 5.73 12.49 1.80
N LEU A 35 4.83 11.86 2.53
CA LEU A 35 4.05 10.73 2.06
C LEU A 35 2.95 11.17 1.07
N GLY A 36 2.43 10.23 0.28
CA GLY A 36 1.23 10.42 -0.53
C GLY A 36 1.34 11.44 -1.67
N LYS A 37 2.54 11.84 -2.08
CA LYS A 37 2.76 12.93 -3.05
C LYS A 37 2.00 12.73 -4.36
N LYS A 38 2.01 11.51 -4.92
CA LYS A 38 1.23 11.19 -6.12
C LYS A 38 -0.27 11.11 -5.82
N LEU A 39 -0.65 10.59 -4.67
CA LEU A 39 -2.05 10.49 -4.23
C LEU A 39 -2.70 11.87 -4.12
N PHE A 40 -1.95 12.87 -3.65
CA PHE A 40 -2.41 14.25 -3.49
C PHE A 40 -2.97 14.85 -4.79
N ILE A 41 -2.43 14.50 -5.96
CA ILE A 41 -2.85 15.03 -7.25
C ILE A 41 -3.86 14.15 -8.00
N THR A 42 -4.17 12.96 -7.48
CA THR A 42 -5.13 12.05 -8.14
C THR A 42 -6.55 12.57 -8.09
N GLY A 43 -7.38 12.17 -9.06
CA GLY A 43 -8.78 12.59 -9.12
C GLY A 43 -8.96 14.11 -9.13
N LYS A 44 -8.04 14.87 -9.72
CA LYS A 44 -8.02 16.36 -9.70
C LYS A 44 -7.99 16.92 -8.27
N GLY A 45 -7.23 16.28 -7.37
CA GLY A 45 -7.11 16.68 -5.96
C GLY A 45 -8.19 16.10 -5.04
N ARG A 46 -9.14 15.32 -5.57
CA ARG A 46 -10.23 14.70 -4.80
C ARG A 46 -9.90 13.29 -4.28
N CYS A 47 -9.01 12.57 -4.93
CA CYS A 47 -8.66 11.18 -4.72
C CYS A 47 -9.85 10.20 -4.90
N ASN A 48 -9.99 9.61 -6.08
CA ASN A 48 -10.86 8.45 -6.25
C ASN A 48 -10.20 7.24 -5.54
N LEU A 49 -10.75 6.80 -4.41
CA LEU A 49 -10.18 5.73 -3.60
C LEU A 49 -10.36 4.36 -4.25
N THR A 50 -11.59 4.06 -4.63
CA THR A 50 -11.98 2.75 -5.19
C THR A 50 -13.25 2.91 -6.03
N ASN A 51 -13.74 1.79 -6.55
CA ASN A 51 -15.06 1.69 -7.17
C ASN A 51 -15.91 0.74 -6.33
N ASN A 52 -17.08 1.22 -5.88
CA ASN A 52 -18.02 0.45 -5.06
C ASN A 52 -18.77 -0.57 -5.93
N CYS A 53 -18.06 -1.62 -6.33
CA CYS A 53 -18.61 -2.73 -7.11
C CYS A 53 -18.10 -4.07 -6.58
N GLU A 54 -18.78 -5.14 -6.96
CA GLU A 54 -18.37 -6.50 -6.66
C GLU A 54 -17.07 -6.88 -7.40
N VAL A 55 -16.36 -7.87 -6.86
CA VAL A 55 -15.07 -8.31 -7.42
C VAL A 55 -15.20 -8.77 -8.87
N GLU A 56 -16.29 -9.47 -9.20
CA GLU A 56 -16.59 -9.95 -10.54
C GLU A 56 -16.72 -8.82 -11.57
N GLU A 57 -17.33 -7.70 -11.16
CA GLU A 57 -17.43 -6.52 -12.02
C GLU A 57 -16.07 -5.82 -12.16
N LEU A 58 -15.33 -5.68 -11.05
CA LEU A 58 -13.98 -5.12 -11.07
C LEU A 58 -13.05 -5.90 -12.01
N MET A 59 -13.13 -7.23 -11.98
CA MET A 59 -12.32 -8.12 -12.82
C MET A 59 -12.58 -7.95 -14.31
N LYS A 60 -13.81 -7.60 -14.73
CA LYS A 60 -14.13 -7.32 -16.14
C LYS A 60 -13.41 -6.09 -16.70
N HIS A 61 -13.04 -5.16 -15.83
CA HIS A 61 -12.33 -3.92 -16.20
C HIS A 61 -10.81 -4.04 -16.16
N VAL A 62 -10.25 -5.19 -15.74
CA VAL A 62 -8.81 -5.44 -15.80
C VAL A 62 -8.41 -5.78 -17.23
N VAL A 63 -7.68 -4.87 -17.87
CA VAL A 63 -7.35 -4.93 -19.30
C VAL A 63 -6.43 -6.10 -19.65
N THR A 64 -5.47 -6.43 -18.76
CA THR A 64 -4.45 -7.46 -19.05
C THR A 64 -4.31 -8.41 -17.86
N ASN A 65 -4.34 -9.70 -18.13
CA ASN A 65 -4.11 -10.78 -17.17
C ASN A 65 -4.93 -10.65 -15.85
N PRO A 66 -6.29 -10.57 -15.93
CA PRO A 66 -7.13 -10.40 -14.74
C PRO A 66 -6.92 -11.53 -13.71
N LYS A 67 -6.64 -12.75 -14.14
CA LYS A 67 -6.42 -13.90 -13.26
C LYS A 67 -5.28 -13.68 -12.24
N PHE A 68 -4.28 -12.86 -12.59
CA PHE A 68 -3.18 -12.50 -11.69
C PHE A 68 -3.66 -11.74 -10.45
N LEU A 69 -4.70 -10.93 -10.59
CA LEU A 69 -5.25 -10.10 -9.52
C LEU A 69 -6.38 -10.78 -8.74
N TYR A 70 -6.81 -11.96 -9.15
CA TYR A 70 -7.94 -12.67 -8.53
C TYR A 70 -7.79 -12.78 -7.01
N SER A 71 -6.70 -13.40 -6.56
CA SER A 71 -6.45 -13.56 -5.13
C SER A 71 -6.35 -12.23 -4.37
N ALA A 72 -5.75 -11.20 -4.99
CA ALA A 72 -5.61 -9.89 -4.37
C ALA A 72 -6.98 -9.24 -4.13
N PHE A 73 -7.86 -9.23 -5.13
CA PHE A 73 -9.18 -8.61 -5.03
C PHE A 73 -10.16 -9.37 -4.12
N TYR A 74 -10.05 -10.70 -4.03
CA TYR A 74 -10.86 -11.46 -3.08
C TYR A 74 -10.35 -11.36 -1.64
N ASN A 75 -9.07 -11.08 -1.41
CA ASN A 75 -8.51 -10.88 -0.08
C ASN A 75 -8.60 -9.42 0.40
N CYS A 76 -8.76 -8.45 -0.51
CA CYS A 76 -8.94 -7.03 -0.19
C CYS A 76 -9.77 -6.39 -1.30
N ASN A 77 -11.07 -6.41 -1.13
CA ASN A 77 -12.04 -5.89 -2.09
C ASN A 77 -12.35 -4.40 -1.87
N ALA A 78 -13.26 -3.85 -2.67
CA ALA A 78 -13.63 -2.43 -2.57
C ALA A 78 -14.27 -2.09 -1.22
N GLN A 79 -15.08 -3.00 -0.66
CA GLN A 79 -15.73 -2.79 0.63
C GLN A 79 -14.71 -2.79 1.77
N ASP A 80 -13.69 -3.66 1.71
CA ASP A 80 -12.62 -3.68 2.70
C ASP A 80 -11.85 -2.36 2.72
N VAL A 81 -11.57 -1.80 1.53
CA VAL A 81 -10.92 -0.48 1.39
C VAL A 81 -11.80 0.62 1.96
N MET A 82 -13.11 0.66 1.63
CA MET A 82 -14.05 1.65 2.16
C MET A 82 -14.12 1.55 3.68
N HIS A 83 -14.33 0.36 4.20
CA HIS A 83 -14.41 0.10 5.64
C HIS A 83 -13.15 0.52 6.40
N PHE A 84 -11.97 0.25 5.83
CA PHE A 84 -10.71 0.73 6.40
C PHE A 84 -10.69 2.25 6.61
N PHE A 85 -11.08 3.01 5.59
CA PHE A 85 -11.08 4.47 5.69
C PHE A 85 -12.14 4.98 6.66
N GLU A 86 -13.35 4.43 6.63
CA GLU A 86 -14.45 4.80 7.54
C GLU A 86 -14.11 4.49 9.00
N GLN A 87 -13.53 3.32 9.29
CA GLN A 87 -13.05 2.96 10.63
C GLN A 87 -11.94 3.87 11.16
N ASN A 88 -11.17 4.49 10.25
CA ASN A 88 -10.16 5.48 10.62
C ASN A 88 -10.69 6.93 10.54
N GLY A 89 -12.02 7.12 10.49
CA GLY A 89 -12.68 8.41 10.63
C GLY A 89 -12.77 9.24 9.35
N LEU A 90 -12.57 8.64 8.17
CA LEU A 90 -12.79 9.32 6.89
C LEU A 90 -14.20 9.02 6.38
N GLU A 91 -15.04 10.03 6.33
CA GLU A 91 -16.35 9.93 5.69
C GLU A 91 -16.20 9.82 4.17
N LEU A 92 -16.90 8.83 3.57
CA LEU A 92 -16.86 8.54 2.16
C LEU A 92 -18.20 8.82 1.49
N LYS A 93 -18.16 9.11 0.17
CA LYS A 93 -19.33 9.21 -0.70
C LYS A 93 -19.11 8.43 -1.99
N THR A 94 -20.18 7.78 -2.45
CA THR A 94 -20.20 7.13 -3.75
C THR A 94 -20.90 8.01 -4.78
N GLU A 95 -20.26 8.28 -5.89
CA GLU A 95 -20.77 9.09 -7.00
C GLU A 95 -21.15 8.23 -8.20
N ARG A 96 -21.66 8.88 -9.25
CA ARG A 96 -22.03 8.24 -10.52
C ARG A 96 -20.91 7.33 -11.03
N GLY A 97 -21.24 6.11 -11.45
CA GLY A 97 -20.31 5.07 -11.88
C GLY A 97 -19.58 4.41 -10.73
N ASN A 98 -20.21 4.39 -9.54
CA ASN A 98 -19.73 3.74 -8.32
C ASN A 98 -18.35 4.24 -7.84
N ARG A 99 -17.93 5.43 -8.26
CA ARG A 99 -16.65 6.02 -7.84
C ARG A 99 -16.74 6.49 -6.40
N VAL A 100 -15.77 6.10 -5.58
CA VAL A 100 -15.72 6.45 -4.16
C VAL A 100 -14.71 7.56 -3.91
N PHE A 101 -15.16 8.62 -3.24
CA PHE A 101 -14.37 9.78 -2.87
C PHE A 101 -14.51 10.08 -1.37
N PRO A 102 -13.56 10.81 -0.74
CA PRO A 102 -13.81 11.41 0.55
C PRO A 102 -14.97 12.41 0.45
N ALA A 103 -15.84 12.45 1.47
CA ALA A 103 -16.99 13.36 1.49
C ALA A 103 -16.57 14.84 1.35
N SER A 104 -15.40 15.20 1.86
CA SER A 104 -14.78 16.51 1.78
C SER A 104 -14.29 16.92 0.39
N ASP A 105 -14.16 15.98 -0.54
CA ASP A 105 -13.52 16.19 -1.85
C ASP A 105 -12.01 16.57 -1.79
N HIS A 106 -11.34 16.30 -0.68
CA HIS A 106 -9.93 16.62 -0.50
C HIS A 106 -9.06 15.38 -0.36
N SER A 107 -8.13 15.18 -1.31
CA SER A 107 -7.14 14.09 -1.26
C SER A 107 -6.22 14.16 -0.03
N SER A 108 -6.05 15.36 0.54
CA SER A 108 -5.30 15.57 1.78
C SER A 108 -5.89 14.80 2.96
N ASP A 109 -7.22 14.64 3.03
CA ASP A 109 -7.86 13.94 4.13
C ASP A 109 -7.62 12.43 4.03
N VAL A 110 -7.57 11.90 2.80
CA VAL A 110 -7.17 10.50 2.56
C VAL A 110 -5.74 10.24 3.05
N ILE A 111 -4.81 11.16 2.72
CA ILE A 111 -3.41 11.06 3.16
C ILE A 111 -3.32 11.15 4.67
N LYS A 112 -3.99 12.13 5.27
CA LYS A 112 -4.03 12.32 6.73
C LYS A 112 -4.56 11.09 7.46
N THR A 113 -5.61 10.46 6.93
CA THR A 113 -6.18 9.22 7.50
C THR A 113 -5.16 8.07 7.46
N LEU A 114 -4.46 7.89 6.34
CA LEU A 114 -3.40 6.89 6.24
C LEU A 114 -2.24 7.18 7.21
N GLU A 115 -1.80 8.44 7.33
CA GLU A 115 -0.75 8.85 8.29
C GLU A 115 -1.17 8.60 9.74
N GLN A 116 -2.41 8.89 10.10
CA GLN A 116 -2.96 8.59 11.42
C GLN A 116 -2.98 7.08 11.69
N ALA A 117 -3.38 6.26 10.71
CA ALA A 117 -3.34 4.81 10.82
C ALA A 117 -1.91 4.27 10.99
N LEU A 118 -0.94 4.80 10.25
CA LEU A 118 0.49 4.46 10.41
C LEU A 118 0.98 4.79 11.83
N ASN A 119 0.66 5.98 12.33
CA ASN A 119 1.05 6.42 13.67
C ASN A 119 0.43 5.54 14.77
N LYS A 120 -0.86 5.21 14.65
CA LYS A 120 -1.57 4.31 15.56
C LYS A 120 -0.90 2.93 15.63
N GLN A 121 -0.39 2.44 14.52
CA GLN A 121 0.32 1.16 14.42
C GLN A 121 1.84 1.28 14.69
N LYS A 122 2.33 2.45 15.07
CA LYS A 122 3.75 2.71 15.36
C LYS A 122 4.69 2.35 14.20
N VAL A 123 4.24 2.56 12.97
CA VAL A 123 5.07 2.37 11.77
C VAL A 123 6.14 3.45 11.73
N THR A 124 7.38 3.05 11.50
CA THR A 124 8.49 4.00 11.32
C THR A 124 8.48 4.55 9.89
N VAL A 125 8.54 5.88 9.73
CA VAL A 125 8.63 6.54 8.43
C VAL A 125 9.99 7.23 8.30
N ARG A 126 10.69 6.94 7.20
CA ARG A 126 11.96 7.55 6.82
C ARG A 126 11.77 8.33 5.51
N LEU A 127 11.59 9.65 5.64
CA LEU A 127 11.55 10.58 4.50
C LEU A 127 12.96 10.93 4.04
N HIS A 128 13.10 11.38 2.79
CA HIS A 128 14.39 11.69 2.14
C HIS A 128 15.34 10.47 2.07
N HIS A 129 14.79 9.27 2.09
CA HIS A 129 15.53 8.01 2.05
C HIS A 129 15.25 7.26 0.75
N THR A 130 16.18 7.35 -0.20
CA THR A 130 16.09 6.64 -1.48
C THR A 130 16.69 5.25 -1.38
N VAL A 131 15.85 4.22 -1.53
CA VAL A 131 16.33 2.84 -1.66
C VAL A 131 16.93 2.65 -3.04
N THR A 132 18.23 2.31 -3.10
CA THR A 132 18.98 2.16 -4.33
C THR A 132 19.18 0.71 -4.76
N ARG A 133 19.13 -0.23 -3.82
CA ARG A 133 19.33 -1.65 -4.11
C ARG A 133 18.65 -2.53 -3.07
N ILE A 134 18.13 -3.67 -3.51
CA ILE A 134 17.69 -4.79 -2.65
C ILE A 134 18.85 -5.78 -2.56
N LEU A 135 19.21 -6.16 -1.34
CA LEU A 135 20.25 -7.14 -1.08
C LEU A 135 19.62 -8.52 -0.99
N THR A 136 20.19 -9.48 -1.71
CA THR A 136 19.70 -10.86 -1.76
C THR A 136 20.85 -11.85 -1.62
N GLU A 137 20.56 -13.00 -1.02
CA GLU A 137 21.47 -14.14 -0.91
C GLU A 137 20.75 -15.40 -1.38
N PRO A 138 21.48 -16.43 -1.86
CA PRO A 138 20.88 -17.73 -2.14
C PRO A 138 20.20 -18.29 -0.90
N ALA A 139 18.96 -18.75 -1.03
CA ALA A 139 18.27 -19.43 0.05
C ALA A 139 18.83 -20.85 0.18
N HIS A 140 19.58 -21.13 1.25
CA HIS A 140 20.01 -22.50 1.58
C HIS A 140 18.86 -23.21 2.31
N ASP A 141 18.02 -23.91 1.56
CA ASP A 141 17.03 -24.79 2.16
C ASP A 141 17.67 -26.15 2.41
N ARG A 142 17.81 -26.52 3.71
CA ARG A 142 18.47 -27.76 4.14
C ARG A 142 17.63 -29.02 3.90
N MET A 143 16.42 -28.92 3.36
CA MET A 143 15.48 -30.06 3.34
C MET A 143 14.92 -30.48 1.98
N GLN A 144 15.31 -29.90 0.86
CA GLN A 144 14.82 -30.39 -0.43
C GLN A 144 15.90 -30.34 -1.52
N ASN A 145 16.22 -31.55 -2.04
CA ASN A 145 17.08 -31.81 -3.20
C ASN A 145 16.51 -31.28 -4.54
N GLN A 146 15.85 -30.13 -4.54
CA GLN A 146 15.44 -29.45 -5.78
C GLN A 146 16.20 -28.13 -5.87
N MET A 147 17.09 -28.05 -6.85
CA MET A 147 17.77 -26.83 -7.28
C MET A 147 16.74 -25.80 -7.78
N GLN A 148 16.05 -25.11 -6.86
CA GLN A 148 15.42 -23.85 -7.19
C GLN A 148 16.37 -22.75 -6.75
N ASN A 149 16.82 -21.91 -7.69
CA ASN A 149 17.57 -20.68 -7.45
C ASN A 149 16.68 -19.64 -6.70
N GLN A 150 16.23 -20.01 -5.50
CA GLN A 150 15.46 -19.09 -4.67
C GLN A 150 16.42 -18.13 -3.98
N MET A 151 16.16 -16.85 -4.17
CA MET A 151 16.91 -15.76 -3.51
C MET A 151 16.11 -15.27 -2.31
N ARG A 152 16.79 -15.13 -1.18
CA ARG A 152 16.22 -14.53 0.03
C ARG A 152 16.67 -13.09 0.14
N VAL A 153 15.72 -12.19 0.38
CA VAL A 153 16.02 -10.77 0.68
C VAL A 153 16.64 -10.68 2.08
N THR A 154 17.82 -10.07 2.16
CA THR A 154 18.58 -9.89 3.41
C THR A 154 18.64 -8.46 3.88
N GLY A 155 18.39 -7.50 2.98
CA GLY A 155 18.40 -6.08 3.32
C GLY A 155 18.15 -5.16 2.14
N ILE A 156 18.34 -3.88 2.38
CA ILE A 156 18.26 -2.81 1.38
C ILE A 156 19.45 -1.86 1.54
N CYS A 157 19.90 -1.27 0.44
CA CYS A 157 20.81 -0.12 0.46
C CYS A 157 19.98 1.16 0.37
N VAL A 158 20.26 2.09 1.28
CA VAL A 158 19.55 3.37 1.34
C VAL A 158 20.55 4.50 1.17
N LYS A 159 20.21 5.50 0.37
CA LYS A 159 20.89 6.78 0.28
C LYS A 159 20.05 7.82 1.00
N ASP A 160 20.62 8.46 2.00
CA ASP A 160 20.04 9.61 2.70
C ASP A 160 20.25 10.85 1.84
N GLU A 161 19.18 11.52 1.47
CA GLU A 161 19.22 12.77 0.70
C GLU A 161 18.87 13.91 1.67
N LYS A 162 19.92 14.38 2.41
CA LYS A 162 19.83 15.60 3.21
C LYS A 162 19.99 16.84 2.36
#